data_30ac124b1bdc827d7d28d0507d689317
#
_entry.id   30ac124b1bdc827d7d28d0507d689317
#
_cell.length_a   1.000
_cell.length_b   1.000
_cell.length_c   1.000
_cell.angle_alpha   90.00
_cell.angle_beta   90.00
_cell.angle_gamma   90.00
#
_symmetry.space_group_name_H-M   'P 1'
#
loop_
_entity.id
_entity.type
_entity.pdbx_description
1 polymer ?
#
loop_
_entity_poly.entity_id
_entity_poly.type
_entity_poly.pdbx_seq_one_letter_code
_entity_poly.pdbx_strand_id
1 'polypeptide(L)'
;MKQRFTAKDVEDAQRTRRVTEEEIGHSIIGAAIKVHSAVGPGLLESAYETCLLYELEKQKLTAKRQVLIPIRYEDLTVDNGYRIDLLVGERVVVELKAVETILPVHRAQLLSYLRLGGFKLGYLLNFHVAHMRDGIVRIVNRL
;
A
#
# COMPACT_ATOMS: atom_id res chain seq x y z
N MET A 1 5.14 42.07 5.30
CA MET A 1 6.39 41.31 5.48
C MET A 1 6.34 40.03 4.66
N LYS A 2 7.30 39.86 3.75
CA LYS A 2 7.36 38.64 2.94
C LYS A 2 7.97 37.52 3.77
N GLN A 3 7.24 36.41 3.87
CA GLN A 3 7.74 35.21 4.49
C GLN A 3 8.79 34.55 3.57
N ARG A 4 9.97 34.26 4.13
CA ARG A 4 11.01 33.59 3.38
C ARG A 4 10.88 32.09 3.53
N PHE A 5 10.93 31.37 2.41
CA PHE A 5 11.01 29.93 2.40
C PHE A 5 12.47 29.49 2.48
N THR A 6 12.72 28.51 3.28
CA THR A 6 14.05 27.90 3.36
C THR A 6 14.22 26.90 2.22
N ALA A 7 15.47 26.52 1.94
CA ALA A 7 15.77 25.45 0.98
C ALA A 7 15.05 24.14 1.35
N LYS A 8 14.95 23.86 2.66
CA LYS A 8 14.24 22.68 3.16
C LYS A 8 12.75 22.77 2.86
N ASP A 9 12.13 23.92 3.05
CA ASP A 9 10.70 24.12 2.77
C ASP A 9 10.40 23.86 1.30
N VAL A 10 11.25 24.35 0.41
CA VAL A 10 11.12 24.14 -1.04
C VAL A 10 11.30 22.66 -1.39
N GLU A 11 12.30 22.01 -0.80
CA GLU A 11 12.56 20.58 -1.02
C GLU A 11 11.39 19.72 -0.53
N ASP A 12 10.87 20.00 0.67
CA ASP A 12 9.72 19.26 1.23
C ASP A 12 8.48 19.46 0.36
N ALA A 13 8.23 20.71 -0.09
CA ALA A 13 7.10 21.00 -0.96
C ALA A 13 7.23 20.29 -2.32
N GLN A 14 8.43 20.27 -2.90
CA GLN A 14 8.69 19.57 -4.15
C GLN A 14 8.53 18.06 -4.00
N ARG A 15 9.00 17.50 -2.90
CA ARG A 15 8.85 16.07 -2.60
C ARG A 15 7.38 15.70 -2.49
N THR A 16 6.58 16.47 -1.75
CA THR A 16 5.14 16.25 -1.61
C THR A 16 4.41 16.34 -2.94
N ARG A 17 4.77 17.31 -3.79
CA ARG A 17 4.16 17.49 -5.11
C ARG A 17 4.53 16.40 -6.10
N ARG A 18 5.76 15.87 -6.01
CA ARG A 18 6.32 14.92 -6.97
C ARG A 18 6.00 13.46 -6.65
N VAL A 19 5.61 13.17 -5.42
CA VAL A 19 5.29 11.78 -5.05
C VAL A 19 3.95 11.39 -5.65
N THR A 20 4.00 10.52 -6.64
CA THR A 20 2.84 9.99 -7.34
C THR A 20 2.52 8.58 -6.84
N GLU A 21 1.34 8.08 -7.17
CA GLU A 21 0.98 6.69 -6.89
C GLU A 21 1.97 5.72 -7.52
N GLU A 22 2.43 6.00 -8.74
CA GLU A 22 3.43 5.14 -9.42
C GLU A 22 4.76 5.11 -8.68
N GLU A 23 5.23 6.25 -8.18
CA GLU A 23 6.47 6.31 -7.41
C GLU A 23 6.36 5.56 -6.09
N ILE A 24 5.24 5.71 -5.40
CA ILE A 24 4.96 4.95 -4.19
C ILE A 24 4.92 3.46 -4.52
N GLY A 25 4.28 3.09 -5.63
CA GLY A 25 4.22 1.72 -6.10
C GLY A 25 5.59 1.10 -6.32
N HIS A 26 6.50 1.83 -6.96
CA HIS A 26 7.89 1.39 -7.15
C HIS A 26 8.58 1.11 -5.81
N SER A 27 8.38 1.98 -4.84
CA SER A 27 8.94 1.81 -3.50
C SER A 27 8.37 0.57 -2.80
N ILE A 28 7.08 0.34 -2.93
CA ILE A 28 6.42 -0.84 -2.37
C ILE A 28 6.97 -2.13 -2.98
N ILE A 29 7.08 -2.17 -4.31
CA ILE A 29 7.60 -3.34 -5.03
C ILE A 29 9.04 -3.63 -4.61
N GLY A 30 9.89 -2.61 -4.58
CA GLY A 30 11.28 -2.74 -4.16
C GLY A 30 11.40 -3.24 -2.72
N ALA A 31 10.60 -2.71 -1.81
CA ALA A 31 10.57 -3.14 -0.42
C ALA A 31 10.10 -4.61 -0.29
N ALA A 32 9.06 -4.99 -1.02
CA ALA A 32 8.56 -6.37 -1.02
C ALA A 32 9.60 -7.36 -1.52
N ILE A 33 10.30 -7.03 -2.61
CA ILE A 33 11.37 -7.87 -3.15
C ILE A 33 12.50 -8.00 -2.13
N LYS A 34 12.88 -6.91 -1.50
CA LYS A 34 13.95 -6.92 -0.49
C LYS A 34 13.60 -7.80 0.70
N VAL A 35 12.38 -7.66 1.23
CA VAL A 35 11.90 -8.47 2.36
C VAL A 35 11.88 -9.94 1.97
N HIS A 36 11.27 -10.27 0.85
CA HIS A 36 11.14 -11.66 0.38
C HIS A 36 12.51 -12.30 0.14
N SER A 37 13.46 -11.55 -0.43
CA SER A 37 14.82 -12.05 -0.66
C SER A 37 15.54 -12.37 0.65
N ALA A 38 15.25 -11.62 1.71
CA ALA A 38 15.88 -11.81 3.01
C ALA A 38 15.28 -12.97 3.80
N VAL A 39 13.95 -13.10 3.83
CA VAL A 39 13.26 -14.05 4.73
C VAL A 39 12.57 -15.20 4.00
N GLY A 40 12.37 -15.09 2.70
CA GLY A 40 11.74 -16.16 1.90
C GLY A 40 10.24 -16.34 2.16
N PRO A 41 9.64 -17.35 1.52
CA PRO A 41 8.23 -17.71 1.75
C PRO A 41 8.04 -18.48 3.06
N GLY A 42 6.77 -18.64 3.46
CA GLY A 42 6.39 -19.54 4.55
C GLY A 42 6.17 -18.89 5.91
N LEU A 43 6.30 -17.57 6.01
CA LEU A 43 6.01 -16.85 7.24
C LEU A 43 4.54 -16.41 7.31
N LEU A 44 4.11 -15.98 8.48
CA LEU A 44 2.79 -15.40 8.66
C LEU A 44 2.69 -14.03 7.99
N GLU A 45 1.50 -13.66 7.53
CA GLU A 45 1.26 -12.36 6.90
C GLU A 45 1.72 -11.20 7.79
N SER A 46 1.48 -11.28 9.10
CA SER A 46 1.87 -10.25 10.06
C SER A 46 3.37 -10.02 10.12
N ALA A 47 4.17 -11.07 9.91
CA ALA A 47 5.63 -10.94 9.87
C ALA A 47 6.07 -10.14 8.65
N TYR A 48 5.50 -10.43 7.49
CA TYR A 48 5.78 -9.69 6.26
C TYR A 48 5.33 -8.23 6.36
N GLU A 49 4.17 -8.01 6.97
CA GLU A 49 3.65 -6.66 7.19
C GLU A 49 4.63 -5.81 8.00
N THR A 50 5.12 -6.35 9.10
CA THR A 50 6.08 -5.67 9.96
C THR A 50 7.38 -5.36 9.21
N CYS A 51 7.91 -6.31 8.47
CA CYS A 51 9.13 -6.12 7.69
C CYS A 51 8.94 -5.10 6.57
N LEU A 52 7.81 -5.15 5.89
CA LEU A 52 7.48 -4.22 4.81
C LEU A 52 7.35 -2.79 5.34
N LEU A 53 6.65 -2.62 6.46
CA LEU A 53 6.51 -1.34 7.12
C LEU A 53 7.88 -0.74 7.47
N TYR A 54 8.77 -1.55 8.04
CA TYR A 54 10.13 -1.15 8.36
C TYR A 54 10.88 -0.64 7.11
N GLU A 55 10.81 -1.36 6.01
CA GLU A 55 11.49 -0.96 4.77
C GLU A 55 10.90 0.33 4.18
N LEU A 56 9.59 0.49 4.22
CA LEU A 56 8.93 1.70 3.74
C LEU A 56 9.28 2.92 4.60
N GLU A 57 9.34 2.77 5.89
CA GLU A 57 9.74 3.85 6.81
C GLU A 57 11.17 4.30 6.57
N LYS A 58 12.07 3.37 6.22
CA LYS A 58 13.45 3.71 5.85
C LYS A 58 13.50 4.61 4.61
N GLN A 59 12.52 4.49 3.73
CA GLN A 59 12.39 5.33 2.54
C GLN A 59 11.63 6.62 2.82
N LYS A 60 11.32 6.90 4.11
CA LYS A 60 10.59 8.08 4.57
C LYS A 60 9.17 8.16 3.98
N LEU A 61 8.59 7.02 3.65
CA LEU A 61 7.19 6.94 3.27
C LEU A 61 6.34 6.70 4.51
N THR A 62 5.25 7.45 4.63
CA THR A 62 4.28 7.17 5.66
C THR A 62 3.55 5.87 5.30
N ALA A 63 3.42 4.98 6.25
CA ALA A 63 2.68 3.74 6.07
C ALA A 63 1.88 3.48 7.34
N LYS A 64 0.57 3.34 7.17
CA LYS A 64 -0.35 3.08 8.27
C LYS A 64 -0.84 1.64 8.17
N ARG A 65 -0.87 0.95 9.31
CA ARG A 65 -1.28 -0.45 9.41
C ARG A 65 -2.75 -0.54 9.80
N GLN A 66 -3.42 -1.54 9.24
CA GLN A 66 -4.76 -1.94 9.69
C GLN A 66 -5.72 -0.77 9.76
N VAL A 67 -5.86 -0.07 8.63
CA VAL A 67 -6.67 1.14 8.54
C VAL A 67 -8.12 0.77 8.27
N LEU A 68 -9.02 1.20 9.15
CA LEU A 68 -10.45 1.02 8.98
C LEU A 68 -11.00 2.10 8.05
N ILE A 69 -11.74 1.68 7.05
CA ILE A 69 -12.36 2.57 6.07
C ILE A 69 -13.88 2.44 6.20
N PRO A 70 -14.59 3.54 6.43
CA PRO A 70 -16.04 3.51 6.48
C PRO A 70 -16.64 3.31 5.08
N ILE A 71 -17.81 2.68 5.04
CA ILE A 71 -18.58 2.52 3.82
C ILE A 71 -19.85 3.32 3.96
N ARG A 72 -20.19 4.07 2.92
CA ARG A 72 -21.46 4.76 2.84
C ARG A 72 -22.42 3.96 1.97
N TYR A 73 -23.56 3.61 2.53
CA TYR A 73 -24.65 2.96 1.81
C TYR A 73 -25.90 3.81 1.96
N GLU A 74 -26.31 4.45 0.88
CA GLU A 74 -27.40 5.42 0.88
C GLU A 74 -27.17 6.49 1.96
N ASP A 75 -28.04 6.62 2.95
CA ASP A 75 -27.87 7.56 4.06
C ASP A 75 -27.19 6.94 5.28
N LEU A 76 -26.84 5.64 5.19
CA LEU A 76 -26.20 4.91 6.26
C LEU A 76 -24.69 4.96 6.12
N THR A 77 -24.00 5.24 7.22
CA THR A 77 -22.55 5.10 7.30
C THR A 77 -22.23 3.85 8.10
N VAL A 78 -21.47 2.93 7.49
CA VAL A 78 -20.95 1.74 8.16
C VAL A 78 -19.53 2.09 8.59
N ASP A 79 -19.31 2.35 9.89
CA ASP A 79 -18.04 2.87 10.38
C ASP A 79 -16.87 1.90 10.17
N ASN A 80 -17.12 0.60 10.33
CA ASN A 80 -16.12 -0.44 10.16
C ASN A 80 -16.43 -1.21 8.88
N GLY A 81 -16.48 -0.53 7.75
CA GLY A 81 -16.87 -1.13 6.47
C GLY A 81 -15.87 -2.16 5.99
N TYR A 82 -14.59 -1.81 5.99
CA TYR A 82 -13.51 -2.74 5.69
C TYR A 82 -12.21 -2.23 6.29
N ARG A 83 -11.22 -3.13 6.34
CA ARG A 83 -9.91 -2.81 6.90
C ARG A 83 -8.84 -3.18 5.89
N ILE A 84 -7.92 -2.26 5.63
CA ILE A 84 -6.80 -2.48 4.73
C ILE A 84 -5.53 -2.73 5.54
N ASP A 85 -4.65 -3.61 5.03
CA ASP A 85 -3.44 -3.99 5.76
C ASP A 85 -2.46 -2.83 5.89
N LEU A 86 -2.13 -2.18 4.77
CA LEU A 86 -1.26 -1.01 4.76
C LEU A 86 -1.83 0.05 3.83
N LEU A 87 -1.76 1.30 4.29
CA LEU A 87 -2.00 2.47 3.45
C LEU A 87 -0.69 3.25 3.37
N VAL A 88 -0.11 3.32 2.18
CA VAL A 88 1.22 3.89 1.95
C VAL A 88 1.09 5.25 1.30
N GLY A 89 1.72 6.25 1.92
CA GLY A 89 1.70 7.63 1.42
C GLY A 89 0.31 8.24 1.36
N GLU A 90 -0.63 7.73 2.14
CA GLU A 90 -2.04 8.13 2.13
C GLU A 90 -2.75 7.85 0.79
N ARG A 91 -2.14 7.10 -0.13
CA ARG A 91 -2.62 6.97 -1.50
C ARG A 91 -2.69 5.56 -2.04
N VAL A 92 -1.80 4.68 -1.63
CA VAL A 92 -1.69 3.33 -2.21
C VAL A 92 -2.05 2.29 -1.18
N VAL A 93 -2.99 1.43 -1.54
CA VAL A 93 -3.47 0.35 -0.69
C VAL A 93 -2.65 -0.90 -0.93
N VAL A 94 -2.19 -1.54 0.14
CA VAL A 94 -1.46 -2.81 0.06
C VAL A 94 -2.19 -3.85 0.89
N GLU A 95 -2.49 -4.97 0.26
CA GLU A 95 -3.04 -6.16 0.91
C GLU A 95 -2.01 -7.28 0.85
N LEU A 96 -1.67 -7.84 2.00
CA LEU A 96 -0.70 -8.92 2.08
C LEU A 96 -1.41 -10.27 2.10
N LYS A 97 -0.83 -11.22 1.40
CA LYS A 97 -1.33 -12.60 1.35
C LYS A 97 -0.16 -13.57 1.56
N ALA A 98 -0.49 -14.73 2.08
CA ALA A 98 0.43 -15.87 2.18
C ALA A 98 -0.35 -17.13 1.78
N VAL A 99 -0.72 -17.18 0.50
CA VAL A 99 -1.59 -18.22 -0.07
C VAL A 99 -0.92 -18.86 -1.28
N GLU A 100 -1.30 -20.08 -1.61
CA GLU A 100 -0.73 -20.77 -2.77
C GLU A 100 -1.10 -20.08 -4.09
N THR A 101 -2.31 -19.54 -4.18
CA THR A 101 -2.81 -18.89 -5.40
C THR A 101 -3.67 -17.69 -5.04
N ILE A 102 -3.42 -16.58 -5.71
CA ILE A 102 -4.31 -15.42 -5.65
C ILE A 102 -5.56 -15.74 -6.47
N LEU A 103 -6.71 -15.72 -5.81
CA LEU A 103 -8.00 -16.04 -6.42
C LEU A 103 -8.64 -14.78 -7.02
N PRO A 104 -9.56 -14.93 -7.99
CA PRO A 104 -10.32 -13.80 -8.53
C PRO A 104 -11.02 -12.97 -7.45
N VAL A 105 -11.52 -13.61 -6.39
CA VAL A 105 -12.19 -12.90 -5.28
C VAL A 105 -11.22 -11.97 -4.55
N HIS A 106 -9.95 -12.31 -4.44
CA HIS A 106 -8.94 -11.45 -3.82
C HIS A 106 -8.75 -10.17 -4.63
N ARG A 107 -8.70 -10.29 -5.96
CA ARG A 107 -8.57 -9.13 -6.86
C ARG A 107 -9.82 -8.26 -6.81
N ALA A 108 -11.00 -8.88 -6.84
CA ALA A 108 -12.27 -8.17 -6.75
C ALA A 108 -12.40 -7.42 -5.44
N GLN A 109 -11.97 -8.02 -4.34
CA GLN A 109 -11.99 -7.40 -3.02
C GLN A 109 -11.12 -6.13 -2.99
N LEU A 110 -9.89 -6.21 -3.48
CA LEU A 110 -9.02 -5.05 -3.51
C LEU A 110 -9.60 -3.94 -4.40
N LEU A 111 -10.12 -4.29 -5.57
CA LEU A 111 -10.75 -3.30 -6.44
C LEU A 111 -11.93 -2.61 -5.75
N SER A 112 -12.74 -3.36 -5.00
CA SER A 112 -13.84 -2.80 -4.21
C SER A 112 -13.31 -1.83 -3.15
N TYR A 113 -12.23 -2.18 -2.47
CA TYR A 113 -11.60 -1.29 -1.48
C TYR A 113 -11.12 0.01 -2.12
N LEU A 114 -10.52 -0.07 -3.30
CA LEU A 114 -10.08 1.12 -4.02
C LEU A 114 -11.26 2.03 -4.40
N ARG A 115 -12.32 1.43 -4.92
CA ARG A 115 -13.52 2.19 -5.31
C ARG A 115 -14.19 2.85 -4.13
N LEU A 116 -14.41 2.10 -3.06
CA LEU A 116 -15.11 2.59 -1.88
C LEU A 116 -14.31 3.65 -1.13
N GLY A 117 -12.99 3.51 -1.10
CA GLY A 117 -12.11 4.46 -0.41
C GLY A 117 -11.63 5.63 -1.28
N GLY A 118 -11.92 5.61 -2.58
CA GLY A 118 -11.45 6.65 -3.48
C GLY A 118 -9.96 6.57 -3.79
N PHE A 119 -9.37 5.39 -3.69
CA PHE A 119 -7.95 5.18 -4.01
C PHE A 119 -7.79 4.77 -5.47
N LYS A 120 -6.67 5.15 -6.07
CA LYS A 120 -6.40 4.89 -7.49
C LYS A 120 -5.54 3.67 -7.74
N LEU A 121 -4.75 3.25 -6.77
CA LEU A 121 -3.78 2.19 -6.93
C LEU A 121 -3.73 1.30 -5.70
N GLY A 122 -3.63 0.00 -5.92
CA GLY A 122 -3.40 -0.98 -4.88
C GLY A 122 -2.59 -2.16 -5.37
N TYR A 123 -2.01 -2.88 -4.42
CA TYR A 123 -1.24 -4.09 -4.67
C TYR A 123 -1.71 -5.22 -3.77
N LEU A 124 -1.85 -6.39 -4.36
CA LEU A 124 -1.83 -7.64 -3.61
C LEU A 124 -0.39 -8.12 -3.61
N LEU A 125 0.16 -8.37 -2.44
CA LEU A 125 1.50 -8.91 -2.29
C LEU A 125 1.40 -10.29 -1.66
N ASN A 126 1.57 -11.31 -2.48
CA ASN A 126 1.59 -12.69 -2.01
C ASN A 126 3.02 -13.13 -1.81
N PHE A 127 3.41 -13.29 -0.54
CA PHE A 127 4.79 -13.68 -0.19
C PHE A 127 5.03 -15.18 -0.24
N HIS A 128 3.98 -15.97 -0.41
CA HIS A 128 4.09 -17.44 -0.49
C HIS A 128 4.40 -17.90 -1.92
N VAL A 129 5.49 -17.38 -2.47
CA VAL A 129 5.97 -17.65 -3.83
C VAL A 129 7.47 -17.85 -3.81
N ALA A 130 7.99 -18.55 -4.83
CA ALA A 130 9.44 -18.75 -4.97
C ALA A 130 10.15 -17.44 -5.32
N HIS A 131 9.55 -16.63 -6.20
CA HIS A 131 10.08 -15.33 -6.62
C HIS A 131 9.02 -14.26 -6.36
N MET A 132 9.39 -13.20 -5.66
CA MET A 132 8.41 -12.19 -5.24
C MET A 132 7.65 -11.55 -6.40
N ARG A 133 8.30 -11.35 -7.53
CA ARG A 133 7.63 -10.77 -8.71
C ARG A 133 6.39 -11.55 -9.14
N ASP A 134 6.37 -12.87 -8.90
CA ASP A 134 5.23 -13.71 -9.25
C ASP A 134 4.07 -13.56 -8.25
N GLY A 135 4.33 -12.94 -7.11
CA GLY A 135 3.33 -12.67 -6.08
C GLY A 135 2.79 -11.24 -6.10
N ILE A 136 3.23 -10.41 -7.03
CA ILE A 136 2.81 -9.00 -7.09
C ILE A 136 1.68 -8.84 -8.09
N VAL A 137 0.53 -8.36 -7.60
CA VAL A 137 -0.62 -8.04 -8.45
C VAL A 137 -0.94 -6.57 -8.28
N ARG A 138 -0.90 -5.84 -9.39
CA ARG A 138 -1.23 -4.41 -9.45
C ARG A 138 -2.68 -4.24 -9.86
N ILE A 139 -3.43 -3.49 -9.07
CA ILE A 139 -4.83 -3.18 -9.33
C ILE A 139 -4.98 -1.66 -9.42
N VAL A 140 -5.65 -1.19 -10.46
CA VAL A 140 -5.88 0.25 -10.66
C VAL A 140 -7.36 0.57 -10.66
N ASN A 141 -7.66 1.80 -10.24
CA ASN A 141 -9.00 2.36 -10.25
C ASN A 141 -8.89 3.79 -10.77
N ARG A 142 -9.02 3.96 -12.08
CA ARG A 142 -8.95 5.26 -12.75
C ARG A 142 -7.61 6.00 -12.53
N LEU A 143 -6.53 5.28 -12.55
CA LEU A 143 -5.20 5.87 -12.45
C LEU A 143 -4.79 6.51 -13.78
#